data_78e3fa072817e7ef69b0daa2d77110a8
#
_entry.id   78e3fa072817e7ef69b0daa2d77110a8
#
_cell.length_a   1.000
_cell.length_b   1.000
_cell.length_c   1.000
_cell.angle_alpha   90.00
_cell.angle_beta   90.00
_cell.angle_gamma   90.00
#
_symmetry.space_group_name_H-M   'P 1'
#
loop_
_entity.id
_entity.type
_entity.pdbx_description
1 polymer ?
#
loop_
_entity_poly.entity_id
_entity_poly.type
_entity_poly.pdbx_seq_one_letter_code
_entity_poly.pdbx_strand_id
1 'polypeptide(L)'
;MILSLGLILICGFLAGFLLNKIKIPGLVGMICVGLLFGPYCLNLIDSKILSISSELRQIALIIILTRSGLNLDIESLKKIGRPAIFMCFIPATFEIVGITIASYLFLHLSIFEGMLLGSVLAAVSPAVVSPRMIRLIDEGYSDEPKLILAGASVDDIYVIVLFYAFLGLVQNNTMDFVSVALIPVSIILGILLGILCGIIVSIIFKHTKFNEAINVIILLGLSFLMVGLENILKPYISISSLLGIMVMGMIILFKNKNKAKELSNGYNNLWKVFEILLFVLVGATVNFSTLGCNVLWALLVLLIGLLFRAIGVIVSISFTNFSFKEKIFIIMSYIPKATVQASIGGIALSMGLECGSIILTVAVLAILITAPVGATLIDNFSKKLLKKMNWIKSI
;
A
#
# COMPACT_ATOMS: atom_id res chain seq x y z
N MET A 1 21.38 -3.94 -19.31
CA MET A 1 20.89 -4.18 -17.92
C MET A 1 21.49 -3.23 -16.88
N ILE A 2 22.83 -3.23 -16.61
CA ILE A 2 23.46 -2.37 -15.58
C ILE A 2 23.25 -0.88 -15.88
N LEU A 3 23.41 -0.44 -17.14
CA LEU A 3 23.16 0.94 -17.55
C LEU A 3 21.72 1.36 -17.22
N SER A 4 20.74 0.53 -17.56
CA SER A 4 19.33 0.83 -17.27
C SER A 4 19.03 0.92 -15.77
N LEU A 5 19.66 0.04 -14.93
CA LEU A 5 19.56 0.18 -13.47
C LEU A 5 20.15 1.50 -12.97
N GLY A 6 21.32 1.89 -13.51
CA GLY A 6 21.93 3.19 -13.19
C GLY A 6 21.02 4.36 -13.57
N LEU A 7 20.43 4.33 -14.76
CA LEU A 7 19.47 5.35 -15.21
C LEU A 7 18.22 5.39 -14.33
N ILE A 8 17.63 4.24 -14.00
CA ILE A 8 16.46 4.15 -13.11
C ILE A 8 16.77 4.80 -11.76
N LEU A 9 17.88 4.42 -11.12
CA LEU A 9 18.22 4.91 -9.79
C LEU A 9 18.56 6.40 -9.78
N ILE A 10 19.40 6.87 -10.71
CA ILE A 10 19.85 8.26 -10.73
C ILE A 10 18.72 9.19 -11.19
N CYS A 11 18.08 8.91 -12.33
CA CYS A 11 17.04 9.77 -12.86
C CYS A 11 15.77 9.72 -12.01
N GLY A 12 15.42 8.53 -11.47
CA GLY A 12 14.31 8.36 -10.53
C GLY A 12 14.54 9.15 -9.25
N PHE A 13 15.75 9.06 -8.66
CA PHE A 13 16.12 9.86 -7.49
C PHE A 13 16.06 11.38 -7.79
N LEU A 14 16.67 11.83 -8.88
CA LEU A 14 16.71 13.27 -9.23
C LEU A 14 15.29 13.83 -9.47
N ALA A 15 14.46 13.12 -10.22
CA ALA A 15 13.07 13.53 -10.46
C ALA A 15 12.27 13.59 -9.16
N GLY A 16 12.39 12.56 -8.31
CA GLY A 16 11.76 12.53 -7.00
C GLY A 16 12.23 13.68 -6.10
N PHE A 17 13.53 13.95 -6.05
CA PHE A 17 14.10 15.06 -5.28
C PHE A 17 13.61 16.43 -5.76
N LEU A 18 13.56 16.65 -7.09
CA LEU A 18 13.07 17.89 -7.68
C LEU A 18 11.60 18.14 -7.37
N LEU A 19 10.74 17.12 -7.50
CA LEU A 19 9.32 17.27 -7.18
C LEU A 19 9.08 17.48 -5.69
N ASN A 20 9.85 16.84 -4.82
CA ASN A 20 9.75 17.09 -3.38
C ASN A 20 10.09 18.55 -3.01
N LYS A 21 11.01 19.22 -3.73
CA LYS A 21 11.30 20.66 -3.52
C LYS A 21 10.10 21.56 -3.79
N ILE A 22 9.24 21.19 -4.72
CA ILE A 22 8.00 21.92 -5.04
C ILE A 22 6.78 21.37 -4.30
N LYS A 23 7.00 20.59 -3.24
CA LYS A 23 5.98 19.97 -2.38
C LYS A 23 5.07 18.94 -3.06
N ILE A 24 5.46 18.42 -4.22
CA ILE A 24 4.81 17.29 -4.88
C ILE A 24 5.51 16.01 -4.39
N PRO A 25 4.77 14.93 -4.03
CA PRO A 25 5.38 13.67 -3.64
C PRO A 25 6.37 13.15 -4.68
N GLY A 26 7.60 12.81 -4.26
CA GLY A 26 8.69 12.41 -5.16
C GLY A 26 8.38 11.17 -6.01
N LEU A 27 7.50 10.29 -5.51
CA LEU A 27 7.04 9.10 -6.24
C LEU A 27 6.40 9.45 -7.60
N VAL A 28 5.78 10.62 -7.74
CA VAL A 28 5.21 11.09 -9.02
C VAL A 28 6.33 11.29 -10.05
N GLY A 29 7.44 11.90 -9.63
CA GLY A 29 8.62 12.06 -10.50
C GLY A 29 9.24 10.73 -10.92
N MET A 30 9.30 9.77 -10.00
CA MET A 30 9.81 8.43 -10.30
C MET A 30 8.91 7.72 -11.34
N ILE A 31 7.58 7.79 -11.21
CA ILE A 31 6.64 7.24 -12.21
C ILE A 31 6.81 7.95 -13.56
N CYS A 32 6.94 9.28 -13.59
CA CYS A 32 7.17 10.02 -14.83
C CYS A 32 8.46 9.59 -15.53
N VAL A 33 9.56 9.36 -14.79
CA VAL A 33 10.80 8.81 -15.35
C VAL A 33 10.55 7.43 -15.94
N GLY A 34 9.78 6.58 -15.27
CA GLY A 34 9.39 5.26 -15.76
C GLY A 34 8.60 5.33 -17.08
N LEU A 35 7.60 6.20 -17.14
CA LEU A 35 6.80 6.44 -18.35
C LEU A 35 7.68 6.90 -19.53
N LEU A 36 8.61 7.83 -19.27
CA LEU A 36 9.52 8.35 -20.30
C LEU A 36 10.53 7.31 -20.77
N PHE A 37 11.12 6.53 -19.86
CA PHE A 37 12.17 5.56 -20.17
C PHE A 37 11.64 4.20 -20.57
N GLY A 38 10.34 3.96 -20.37
CA GLY A 38 9.69 2.72 -20.72
C GLY A 38 9.59 2.46 -22.24
N PRO A 39 9.14 1.24 -22.61
CA PRO A 39 9.08 0.77 -24.01
C PRO A 39 8.10 1.56 -24.86
N TYR A 40 7.16 2.25 -24.25
CA TYR A 40 6.11 3.03 -24.95
C TYR A 40 6.51 4.48 -25.25
N CYS A 41 7.72 4.93 -24.84
CA CYS A 41 8.21 6.28 -25.10
C CYS A 41 9.67 6.22 -25.61
N LEU A 42 10.67 6.38 -24.76
CA LEU A 42 12.08 6.43 -25.19
C LEU A 42 12.76 5.06 -25.29
N ASN A 43 12.16 4.01 -24.75
CA ASN A 43 12.67 2.64 -24.75
C ASN A 43 14.12 2.51 -24.25
N LEU A 44 14.46 3.21 -23.16
CA LEU A 44 15.80 3.22 -22.56
C LEU A 44 16.02 2.09 -21.53
N ILE A 45 14.93 1.47 -21.06
CA ILE A 45 15.00 0.36 -20.10
C ILE A 45 15.12 -0.96 -20.85
N ASP A 46 16.18 -1.69 -20.53
CA ASP A 46 16.47 -3.01 -21.11
C ASP A 46 15.32 -4.01 -20.84
N SER A 47 14.95 -4.76 -21.88
CA SER A 47 13.88 -5.77 -21.82
C SER A 47 14.09 -6.81 -20.69
N LYS A 48 15.34 -7.14 -20.36
CA LYS A 48 15.68 -8.05 -19.25
C LYS A 48 15.26 -7.49 -17.88
N ILE A 49 15.28 -6.16 -17.69
CA ILE A 49 14.78 -5.54 -16.46
C ILE A 49 13.27 -5.53 -16.45
N LEU A 50 12.65 -5.27 -17.58
CA LEU A 50 11.20 -5.31 -17.71
C LEU A 50 10.65 -6.73 -17.48
N SER A 51 11.35 -7.78 -17.92
CA SER A 51 10.95 -9.17 -17.70
C SER A 51 10.98 -9.60 -16.23
N ILE A 52 11.86 -9.03 -15.39
CA ILE A 52 11.94 -9.28 -13.94
C ILE A 52 11.30 -8.16 -13.11
N SER A 53 10.54 -7.28 -13.73
CA SER A 53 9.99 -6.12 -13.04
C SER A 53 8.92 -6.50 -12.01
N SER A 54 8.17 -7.59 -12.25
CA SER A 54 7.21 -8.15 -11.29
C SER A 54 7.88 -8.59 -10.00
N GLU A 55 8.99 -9.32 -10.12
CA GLU A 55 9.77 -9.84 -8.99
C GLU A 55 10.40 -8.69 -8.19
N LEU A 56 10.98 -7.70 -8.87
CA LEU A 56 11.54 -6.52 -8.20
C LEU A 56 10.47 -5.72 -7.44
N ARG A 57 9.26 -5.59 -7.99
CA ARG A 57 8.13 -4.96 -7.30
C ARG A 57 7.63 -5.80 -6.12
N GLN A 58 7.65 -7.14 -6.25
CA GLN A 58 7.30 -8.04 -5.14
C GLN A 58 8.32 -7.92 -3.99
N ILE A 59 9.61 -7.82 -4.29
CA ILE A 59 10.65 -7.56 -3.27
C ILE A 59 10.38 -6.22 -2.56
N ALA A 60 10.06 -5.17 -3.31
CA ALA A 60 9.70 -3.88 -2.74
C ALA A 60 8.47 -3.98 -1.81
N LEU A 61 7.45 -4.77 -2.19
CA LEU A 61 6.27 -5.03 -1.38
C LEU A 61 6.62 -5.77 -0.08
N ILE A 62 7.47 -6.78 -0.15
CA ILE A 62 7.97 -7.49 1.04
C ILE A 62 8.67 -6.54 2.00
N ILE A 63 9.54 -5.67 1.49
CA ILE A 63 10.27 -4.67 2.29
C ILE A 63 9.30 -3.71 2.98
N ILE A 64 8.34 -3.14 2.27
CA ILE A 64 7.41 -2.19 2.85
C ILE A 64 6.47 -2.84 3.87
N LEU A 65 6.01 -4.08 3.64
CA LEU A 65 5.15 -4.80 4.58
C LEU A 65 5.90 -5.21 5.86
N THR A 66 7.15 -5.68 5.73
CA THR A 66 8.00 -5.97 6.91
C THR A 66 8.18 -4.71 7.74
N ARG A 67 8.52 -3.59 7.10
CA ARG A 67 8.66 -2.28 7.75
C ARG A 67 7.35 -1.84 8.42
N SER A 68 6.21 -2.01 7.77
CA SER A 68 4.89 -1.68 8.33
C SER A 68 4.60 -2.51 9.59
N GLY A 69 4.88 -3.82 9.55
CA GLY A 69 4.74 -4.69 10.73
C GLY A 69 5.63 -4.28 11.90
N LEU A 70 6.90 -3.91 11.62
CA LEU A 70 7.85 -3.46 12.64
C LEU A 70 7.49 -2.11 13.29
N ASN A 71 6.63 -1.29 12.65
CA ASN A 71 6.23 0.04 13.11
C ASN A 71 4.77 0.13 13.57
N LEU A 72 3.98 -0.95 13.50
CA LEU A 72 2.56 -0.92 13.82
C LEU A 72 2.32 -0.80 15.33
N ASP A 73 1.91 0.38 15.78
CA ASP A 73 1.61 0.64 17.21
C ASP A 73 0.18 0.18 17.58
N ILE A 74 0.07 -1.10 17.97
CA ILE A 74 -1.20 -1.71 18.42
C ILE A 74 -1.73 -1.04 19.70
N GLU A 75 -0.86 -0.50 20.57
CA GLU A 75 -1.27 0.19 21.79
C GLU A 75 -2.00 1.49 21.44
N SER A 76 -1.49 2.24 20.47
CA SER A 76 -2.18 3.42 19.94
C SER A 76 -3.52 3.08 19.29
N LEU A 77 -3.60 1.99 18.51
CA LEU A 77 -4.86 1.48 17.96
C LEU A 77 -5.91 1.19 19.05
N LYS A 78 -5.51 0.51 20.12
CA LYS A 78 -6.40 0.20 21.25
C LYS A 78 -6.88 1.46 21.99
N LYS A 79 -6.03 2.48 22.12
CA LYS A 79 -6.40 3.75 22.80
C LYS A 79 -7.44 4.56 22.03
N ILE A 80 -7.38 4.55 20.69
CA ILE A 80 -8.33 5.28 19.84
C ILE A 80 -9.70 4.57 19.80
N GLY A 81 -9.72 3.24 20.03
CA GLY A 81 -10.94 2.46 20.18
C GLY A 81 -11.67 2.15 18.88
N ARG A 82 -13.02 2.02 18.95
CA ARG A 82 -13.87 1.58 17.84
C ARG A 82 -13.68 2.34 16.53
N PRO A 83 -13.55 3.69 16.50
CA PRO A 83 -13.37 4.42 15.26
C PRO A 83 -12.11 4.00 14.48
N ALA A 84 -11.01 3.67 15.18
CA ALA A 84 -9.79 3.20 14.52
C ALA A 84 -10.01 1.87 13.80
N ILE A 85 -10.74 0.95 14.42
CA ILE A 85 -11.07 -0.35 13.81
C ILE A 85 -11.95 -0.14 12.57
N PHE A 86 -12.96 0.70 12.65
CA PHE A 86 -13.84 1.00 11.50
C PHE A 86 -13.07 1.66 10.35
N MET A 87 -12.15 2.57 10.66
CA MET A 87 -11.29 3.21 9.65
C MET A 87 -10.34 2.26 8.93
N CYS A 88 -10.04 1.09 9.51
CA CYS A 88 -9.22 0.06 8.87
C CYS A 88 -9.95 -0.70 7.74
N PHE A 89 -11.28 -0.78 7.77
CA PHE A 89 -12.03 -1.68 6.89
C PHE A 89 -13.14 -0.99 6.08
N ILE A 90 -13.95 -0.15 6.74
CA ILE A 90 -15.16 0.40 6.13
C ILE A 90 -14.85 1.30 4.92
N PRO A 91 -13.89 2.25 4.97
CA PRO A 91 -13.61 3.12 3.83
C PRO A 91 -13.15 2.34 2.59
N ALA A 92 -12.30 1.32 2.77
CA ALA A 92 -11.84 0.47 1.69
C ALA A 92 -12.99 -0.37 1.10
N THR A 93 -13.84 -0.96 1.94
CA THR A 93 -15.01 -1.75 1.48
C THR A 93 -15.96 -0.89 0.65
N PHE A 94 -16.29 0.31 1.11
CA PHE A 94 -17.14 1.23 0.34
C PHE A 94 -16.50 1.61 -0.99
N GLU A 95 -15.21 1.91 -1.02
CA GLU A 95 -14.50 2.22 -2.25
C GLU A 95 -14.50 1.05 -3.24
N ILE A 96 -14.26 -0.18 -2.77
CA ILE A 96 -14.32 -1.39 -3.60
C ILE A 96 -15.70 -1.52 -4.23
N VAL A 97 -16.76 -1.37 -3.46
CA VAL A 97 -18.13 -1.44 -3.98
C VAL A 97 -18.37 -0.36 -5.03
N GLY A 98 -18.00 0.90 -4.75
CA GLY A 98 -18.17 2.01 -5.68
C GLY A 98 -17.40 1.79 -7.00
N ILE A 99 -16.15 1.33 -6.92
CA ILE A 99 -15.32 1.05 -8.10
C ILE A 99 -15.86 -0.15 -8.87
N THR A 100 -16.32 -1.20 -8.21
CA THR A 100 -16.94 -2.37 -8.85
C THR A 100 -18.14 -1.96 -9.70
N ILE A 101 -19.05 -1.18 -9.12
CA ILE A 101 -20.24 -0.69 -9.84
C ILE A 101 -19.83 0.22 -11.00
N ALA A 102 -18.94 1.17 -10.76
CA ALA A 102 -18.51 2.13 -11.77
C ALA A 102 -17.72 1.46 -12.92
N SER A 103 -16.82 0.52 -12.62
CA SER A 103 -16.05 -0.18 -13.64
C SER A 103 -16.90 -1.11 -14.51
N TYR A 104 -17.92 -1.75 -13.91
CA TYR A 104 -18.91 -2.51 -14.67
C TYR A 104 -19.69 -1.63 -15.67
N LEU A 105 -20.12 -0.44 -15.22
CA LEU A 105 -20.91 0.47 -16.04
C LEU A 105 -20.11 1.20 -17.13
N PHE A 106 -18.88 1.62 -16.83
CA PHE A 106 -18.13 2.54 -17.68
C PHE A 106 -16.91 1.92 -18.35
N LEU A 107 -16.29 0.90 -17.75
CA LEU A 107 -15.13 0.20 -18.32
C LEU A 107 -15.50 -1.17 -18.88
N HIS A 108 -16.76 -1.59 -18.76
CA HIS A 108 -17.28 -2.88 -19.21
C HIS A 108 -16.50 -4.08 -18.63
N LEU A 109 -15.94 -3.92 -17.44
CA LEU A 109 -15.32 -5.01 -16.69
C LEU A 109 -16.40 -5.91 -16.09
N SER A 110 -16.12 -7.20 -15.96
CA SER A 110 -16.96 -8.11 -15.18
C SER A 110 -16.99 -7.69 -13.70
N ILE A 111 -17.97 -8.19 -12.94
CA ILE A 111 -18.07 -7.87 -11.49
C ILE A 111 -16.79 -8.26 -10.76
N PHE A 112 -16.21 -9.44 -11.06
CA PHE A 112 -14.97 -9.91 -10.41
C PHE A 112 -13.76 -9.08 -10.77
N GLU A 113 -13.62 -8.67 -12.02
CA GLU A 113 -12.56 -7.76 -12.46
C GLU A 113 -12.73 -6.36 -11.85
N GLY A 114 -13.99 -5.90 -11.70
CA GLY A 114 -14.32 -4.68 -10.98
C GLY A 114 -13.94 -4.74 -9.50
N MET A 115 -14.22 -5.87 -8.82
CA MET A 115 -13.79 -6.11 -7.44
C MET A 115 -12.26 -6.14 -7.32
N LEU A 116 -11.58 -6.77 -8.29
CA LEU A 116 -10.12 -6.80 -8.36
C LEU A 116 -9.55 -5.39 -8.54
N LEU A 117 -10.06 -4.60 -9.50
CA LEU A 117 -9.68 -3.19 -9.67
C LEU A 117 -9.97 -2.38 -8.39
N GLY A 118 -11.14 -2.58 -7.79
CA GLY A 118 -11.55 -1.94 -6.55
C GLY A 118 -10.56 -2.21 -5.42
N SER A 119 -10.12 -3.47 -5.26
CA SER A 119 -9.13 -3.82 -4.24
C SER A 119 -7.77 -3.19 -4.50
N VAL A 120 -7.33 -3.08 -5.76
CA VAL A 120 -6.07 -2.37 -6.08
C VAL A 120 -6.17 -0.91 -5.68
N LEU A 121 -7.30 -0.24 -5.94
CA LEU A 121 -7.45 1.18 -5.71
C LEU A 121 -7.80 1.54 -4.25
N ALA A 122 -8.38 0.62 -3.47
CA ALA A 122 -8.96 0.94 -2.17
C ALA A 122 -7.95 1.28 -1.07
N ALA A 123 -6.66 0.94 -1.18
CA ALA A 123 -5.67 1.28 -0.16
C ALA A 123 -5.35 2.78 -0.12
N VAL A 124 -5.18 3.32 1.08
CA VAL A 124 -4.61 4.65 1.32
C VAL A 124 -3.09 4.54 1.40
N SER A 125 -2.35 5.50 0.87
CA SER A 125 -0.89 5.42 0.88
C SER A 125 -0.25 5.87 2.18
N PRO A 126 0.33 4.97 3.00
CA PRO A 126 1.11 5.36 4.17
C PRO A 126 2.34 6.20 3.79
N ALA A 127 2.94 5.97 2.62
CA ALA A 127 4.12 6.72 2.17
C ALA A 127 3.84 8.22 2.02
N VAL A 128 2.61 8.60 1.64
CA VAL A 128 2.20 10.00 1.51
C VAL A 128 1.64 10.55 2.82
N VAL A 129 0.84 9.75 3.53
CA VAL A 129 0.05 10.18 4.70
C VAL A 129 0.87 10.15 5.98
N SER A 130 1.61 9.05 6.27
CA SER A 130 2.26 8.87 7.57
C SER A 130 3.28 9.95 7.94
N PRO A 131 4.18 10.41 7.04
CA PRO A 131 5.13 11.47 7.40
C PRO A 131 4.42 12.78 7.79
N ARG A 132 3.27 13.07 7.15
CA ARG A 132 2.47 14.26 7.42
C ARG A 132 1.72 14.16 8.75
N MET A 133 1.15 12.99 9.03
CA MET A 133 0.47 12.74 10.32
C MET A 133 1.44 12.78 11.49
N ILE A 134 2.63 12.18 11.35
CA ILE A 134 3.68 12.23 12.38
C ILE A 134 4.09 13.70 12.65
N ARG A 135 4.33 14.47 11.59
CA ARG A 135 4.63 15.90 11.74
C ARG A 135 3.52 16.66 12.49
N LEU A 136 2.24 16.38 12.18
CA LEU A 136 1.12 17.03 12.85
C LEU A 136 1.04 16.61 14.34
N ILE A 137 1.34 15.36 14.66
CA ILE A 137 1.43 14.89 16.06
C ILE A 137 2.54 15.63 16.78
N ASP A 138 3.73 15.78 16.18
CA ASP A 138 4.86 16.53 16.73
C ASP A 138 4.55 18.02 16.89
N GLU A 139 3.69 18.60 16.02
CA GLU A 139 3.21 19.99 16.13
C GLU A 139 2.12 20.19 17.21
N GLY A 140 1.69 19.13 17.89
CA GLY A 140 0.72 19.18 18.99
C GLY A 140 -0.74 18.91 18.62
N TYR A 141 -0.99 18.32 17.44
CA TYR A 141 -2.28 17.74 17.09
C TYR A 141 -2.29 16.25 17.46
N SER A 142 -3.36 15.70 18.03
CA SER A 142 -3.24 14.34 18.55
C SER A 142 -4.27 13.32 18.07
N ASP A 143 -5.53 13.63 18.08
CA ASP A 143 -6.56 12.59 17.93
C ASP A 143 -6.80 12.24 16.46
N GLU A 144 -7.01 13.22 15.58
CA GLU A 144 -7.26 12.99 14.16
C GLU A 144 -6.03 12.42 13.43
N PRO A 145 -4.80 13.00 13.58
CA PRO A 145 -3.62 12.43 12.95
C PRO A 145 -3.30 11.03 13.43
N LYS A 146 -3.52 10.70 14.71
CA LYS A 146 -3.34 9.35 15.25
C LYS A 146 -4.36 8.38 14.67
N LEU A 147 -5.63 8.78 14.58
CA LEU A 147 -6.69 7.97 13.97
C LEU A 147 -6.36 7.65 12.50
N ILE A 148 -5.95 8.68 11.73
CA ILE A 148 -5.59 8.53 10.32
C ILE A 148 -4.39 7.60 10.17
N LEU A 149 -3.34 7.79 10.98
CA LEU A 149 -2.13 6.97 10.95
C LEU A 149 -2.45 5.51 11.27
N ALA A 150 -3.27 5.29 12.28
CA ALA A 150 -3.70 3.96 12.72
C ALA A 150 -4.52 3.24 11.64
N GLY A 151 -5.52 3.91 11.08
CA GLY A 151 -6.36 3.35 10.02
C GLY A 151 -5.56 3.05 8.75
N ALA A 152 -4.75 4.00 8.27
CA ALA A 152 -3.94 3.83 7.07
C ALA A 152 -2.89 2.71 7.17
N SER A 153 -2.44 2.36 8.38
CA SER A 153 -1.46 1.28 8.57
C SER A 153 -2.05 -0.12 8.43
N VAL A 154 -3.34 -0.28 8.70
CA VAL A 154 -4.04 -1.59 8.64
C VAL A 154 -4.82 -1.75 7.34
N ASP A 155 -5.26 -0.64 6.75
CA ASP A 155 -6.00 -0.59 5.48
C ASP A 155 -5.27 -1.35 4.36
N ASP A 156 -3.95 -1.19 4.25
CA ASP A 156 -3.10 -1.88 3.27
C ASP A 156 -3.23 -3.41 3.35
N ILE A 157 -3.26 -3.95 4.57
CA ILE A 157 -3.34 -5.40 4.79
C ILE A 157 -4.70 -5.92 4.31
N TYR A 158 -5.76 -5.27 4.76
CA TYR A 158 -7.12 -5.64 4.40
C TYR A 158 -7.30 -5.68 2.89
N VAL A 159 -6.84 -4.64 2.23
CA VAL A 159 -6.92 -4.49 0.77
C VAL A 159 -6.09 -5.53 0.03
N ILE A 160 -4.87 -5.84 0.49
CA ILE A 160 -4.01 -6.87 -0.14
C ILE A 160 -4.65 -8.25 -0.01
N VAL A 161 -5.24 -8.56 1.14
CA VAL A 161 -5.96 -9.82 1.35
C VAL A 161 -7.13 -9.94 0.38
N LEU A 162 -7.96 -8.89 0.26
CA LEU A 162 -9.08 -8.88 -0.70
C LEU A 162 -8.60 -8.96 -2.15
N PHE A 163 -7.47 -8.31 -2.48
CA PHE A 163 -6.87 -8.40 -3.80
C PHE A 163 -6.57 -9.84 -4.21
N TYR A 164 -5.86 -10.60 -3.37
CA TYR A 164 -5.55 -12.00 -3.69
C TYR A 164 -6.80 -12.88 -3.72
N ALA A 165 -7.80 -12.57 -2.90
CA ALA A 165 -9.10 -13.20 -2.95
C ALA A 165 -9.79 -13.01 -4.30
N PHE A 166 -9.92 -11.76 -4.74
CA PHE A 166 -10.58 -11.43 -5.99
C PHE A 166 -9.75 -11.85 -7.21
N LEU A 167 -8.43 -11.85 -7.10
CA LEU A 167 -7.52 -12.38 -8.13
C LEU A 167 -7.80 -13.87 -8.38
N GLY A 168 -7.99 -14.65 -7.32
CA GLY A 168 -8.38 -16.06 -7.44
C GLY A 168 -9.74 -16.25 -8.13
N LEU A 169 -10.72 -15.38 -7.85
CA LEU A 169 -12.03 -15.44 -8.52
C LEU A 169 -11.95 -15.11 -10.01
N VAL A 170 -11.14 -14.12 -10.39
CA VAL A 170 -10.92 -13.75 -11.79
C VAL A 170 -10.22 -14.88 -12.57
N GLN A 171 -9.23 -15.54 -11.94
CA GLN A 171 -8.48 -16.62 -12.58
C GLN A 171 -9.34 -17.86 -12.88
N ASN A 172 -10.20 -18.23 -11.94
CA ASN A 172 -11.00 -19.46 -12.05
C ASN A 172 -12.27 -19.28 -12.89
N ASN A 173 -12.66 -18.03 -13.16
CA ASN A 173 -13.87 -17.64 -13.89
C ASN A 173 -15.17 -18.32 -13.40
N THR A 174 -15.15 -18.86 -12.17
CA THR A 174 -16.27 -19.57 -11.55
C THR A 174 -16.41 -19.08 -10.10
N MET A 175 -17.64 -18.83 -9.66
CA MET A 175 -17.97 -18.75 -8.24
C MET A 175 -17.88 -20.17 -7.64
N ASP A 176 -16.67 -20.67 -7.45
CA ASP A 176 -16.51 -21.83 -6.61
C ASP A 176 -16.58 -21.38 -5.15
N PHE A 177 -17.67 -21.76 -4.47
CA PHE A 177 -17.86 -21.50 -3.04
C PHE A 177 -16.67 -22.00 -2.21
N VAL A 178 -15.97 -23.03 -2.68
CA VAL A 178 -14.78 -23.57 -2.03
C VAL A 178 -13.64 -22.56 -2.08
N SER A 179 -13.40 -21.94 -3.24
CA SER A 179 -12.36 -20.90 -3.39
C SER A 179 -12.62 -19.68 -2.50
N VAL A 180 -13.88 -19.23 -2.41
CA VAL A 180 -14.26 -18.12 -1.52
C VAL A 180 -14.10 -18.51 -0.04
N ALA A 181 -14.49 -19.73 0.33
CA ALA A 181 -14.36 -20.24 1.70
C ALA A 181 -12.89 -20.46 2.12
N LEU A 182 -11.97 -20.67 1.17
CA LEU A 182 -10.54 -20.81 1.43
C LEU A 182 -9.84 -19.49 1.74
N ILE A 183 -10.45 -18.32 1.41
CA ILE A 183 -9.86 -17.01 1.69
C ILE A 183 -9.64 -16.78 3.20
N PRO A 184 -10.65 -16.95 4.08
CA PRO A 184 -10.43 -16.85 5.52
C PRO A 184 -9.39 -17.84 6.03
N VAL A 185 -9.34 -19.03 5.45
CA VAL A 185 -8.35 -20.07 5.82
C VAL A 185 -6.94 -19.59 5.47
N SER A 186 -6.72 -19.03 4.27
CA SER A 186 -5.41 -18.53 3.86
C SER A 186 -4.93 -17.37 4.75
N ILE A 187 -5.84 -16.53 5.19
CA ILE A 187 -5.57 -15.43 6.13
C ILE A 187 -5.10 -16.00 7.47
N ILE A 188 -5.85 -16.94 8.03
CA ILE A 188 -5.53 -17.57 9.32
C ILE A 188 -4.18 -18.29 9.25
N LEU A 189 -3.94 -19.05 8.18
CA LEU A 189 -2.67 -19.73 7.98
C LEU A 189 -1.50 -18.75 7.82
N GLY A 190 -1.69 -17.66 7.10
CA GLY A 190 -0.69 -16.58 6.99
C GLY A 190 -0.37 -15.94 8.34
N ILE A 191 -1.38 -15.65 9.16
CA ILE A 191 -1.20 -15.12 10.52
C ILE A 191 -0.43 -16.11 11.39
N LEU A 192 -0.82 -17.39 11.40
CA LEU A 192 -0.16 -18.43 12.19
C LEU A 192 1.30 -18.60 11.77
N LEU A 193 1.58 -18.63 10.46
CA LEU A 193 2.94 -18.69 9.92
C LEU A 193 3.77 -17.46 10.37
N GLY A 194 3.18 -16.26 10.29
CA GLY A 194 3.81 -15.03 10.74
C GLY A 194 4.12 -15.01 12.24
N ILE A 195 3.19 -15.50 13.07
CA ILE A 195 3.40 -15.64 14.52
C ILE A 195 4.55 -16.61 14.80
N LEU A 196 4.53 -17.77 14.18
CA LEU A 196 5.55 -18.81 14.36
C LEU A 196 6.95 -18.25 13.98
N CYS A 197 7.08 -17.71 12.77
CA CYS A 197 8.33 -17.10 12.30
C CYS A 197 8.78 -15.93 13.17
N GLY A 198 7.85 -15.07 13.60
CA GLY A 198 8.15 -13.93 14.47
C GLY A 198 8.66 -14.33 15.85
N ILE A 199 8.12 -15.43 16.43
CA ILE A 199 8.61 -15.99 17.69
C ILE A 199 10.01 -16.57 17.50
N ILE A 200 10.23 -17.39 16.46
CA ILE A 200 11.54 -17.99 16.16
C ILE A 200 12.61 -16.91 15.99
N VAL A 201 12.35 -15.90 15.16
CA VAL A 201 13.28 -14.78 14.93
C VAL A 201 13.55 -14.00 16.23
N SER A 202 12.51 -13.76 17.03
CA SER A 202 12.67 -13.07 18.32
C SER A 202 13.56 -13.84 19.30
N ILE A 203 13.48 -15.17 19.29
CA ILE A 203 14.35 -16.06 20.10
C ILE A 203 15.79 -15.98 19.58
N ILE A 204 15.99 -16.09 18.26
CA ILE A 204 17.31 -15.98 17.64
C ILE A 204 17.95 -14.64 18.03
N PHE A 205 17.24 -13.51 17.85
CA PHE A 205 17.77 -12.19 18.16
C PHE A 205 18.03 -11.94 19.67
N LYS A 206 17.38 -12.70 20.55
CA LYS A 206 17.67 -12.65 21.99
C LYS A 206 18.98 -13.34 22.34
N HIS A 207 19.30 -14.44 21.65
CA HIS A 207 20.49 -15.26 21.96
C HIS A 207 21.73 -14.89 21.11
N THR A 208 21.54 -14.13 20.02
CA THR A 208 22.63 -13.70 19.14
C THR A 208 22.88 -12.21 19.27
N LYS A 209 24.17 -11.83 19.26
CA LYS A 209 24.61 -10.43 19.27
C LYS A 209 24.99 -9.97 17.84
N PHE A 210 24.17 -10.32 16.86
CA PHE A 210 24.40 -9.90 15.48
C PHE A 210 24.19 -8.38 15.33
N ASN A 211 24.93 -7.77 14.41
CA ASN A 211 24.76 -6.38 14.05
C ASN A 211 23.43 -6.16 13.26
N GLU A 212 23.04 -4.89 13.09
CA GLU A 212 21.81 -4.50 12.40
C GLU A 212 21.70 -5.13 11.00
N ALA A 213 22.79 -5.08 10.21
CA ALA A 213 22.81 -5.57 8.84
C ALA A 213 22.53 -7.08 8.75
N ILE A 214 23.17 -7.88 9.62
CA ILE A 214 22.93 -9.33 9.66
C ILE A 214 21.48 -9.65 10.05
N ASN A 215 20.93 -8.93 11.04
CA ASN A 215 19.54 -9.11 11.46
C ASN A 215 18.53 -8.78 10.33
N VAL A 216 18.80 -7.73 9.56
CA VAL A 216 17.99 -7.36 8.37
C VAL A 216 18.08 -8.46 7.31
N ILE A 217 19.28 -9.01 7.04
CA ILE A 217 19.47 -10.10 6.07
C ILE A 217 18.68 -11.34 6.49
N ILE A 218 18.76 -11.74 7.77
CA ILE A 218 18.02 -12.90 8.31
C ILE A 218 16.51 -12.70 8.11
N LEU A 219 15.99 -11.54 8.49
CA LEU A 219 14.57 -11.25 8.40
C LEU A 219 14.08 -11.18 6.95
N LEU A 220 14.87 -10.58 6.05
CA LEU A 220 14.56 -10.50 4.63
C LEU A 220 14.62 -11.89 3.97
N GLY A 221 15.66 -12.69 4.27
CA GLY A 221 15.77 -14.05 3.78
C GLY A 221 14.60 -14.93 4.21
N LEU A 222 14.19 -14.83 5.48
CA LEU A 222 13.02 -15.55 5.97
C LEU A 222 11.72 -15.09 5.29
N SER A 223 11.58 -13.79 5.02
CA SER A 223 10.44 -13.27 4.26
C SER A 223 10.38 -13.84 2.85
N PHE A 224 11.52 -13.96 2.16
CA PHE A 224 11.58 -14.60 0.85
C PHE A 224 11.24 -16.09 0.91
N LEU A 225 11.70 -16.80 1.94
CA LEU A 225 11.35 -18.21 2.16
C LEU A 225 9.85 -18.40 2.41
N MET A 226 9.21 -17.49 3.13
CA MET A 226 7.74 -17.53 3.34
C MET A 226 6.99 -17.40 2.01
N VAL A 227 7.40 -16.47 1.13
CA VAL A 227 6.78 -16.30 -0.20
C VAL A 227 7.10 -17.51 -1.10
N GLY A 228 8.31 -18.02 -1.05
CA GLY A 228 8.69 -19.24 -1.77
C GLY A 228 7.86 -20.46 -1.32
N LEU A 229 7.63 -20.60 -0.02
CA LEU A 229 6.80 -21.65 0.56
C LEU A 229 5.33 -21.54 0.10
N GLU A 230 4.77 -20.32 0.06
CA GLU A 230 3.44 -20.07 -0.50
C GLU A 230 3.35 -20.58 -1.94
N ASN A 231 4.31 -20.23 -2.80
CA ASN A 231 4.32 -20.63 -4.20
C ASN A 231 4.40 -22.16 -4.37
N ILE A 232 5.16 -22.85 -3.52
CA ILE A 232 5.26 -24.32 -3.53
C ILE A 232 3.97 -24.98 -3.04
N LEU A 233 3.35 -24.44 -1.99
CA LEU A 233 2.15 -24.99 -1.37
C LEU A 233 0.85 -24.58 -2.08
N LYS A 234 0.89 -23.58 -2.94
CA LYS A 234 -0.30 -23.03 -3.64
C LYS A 234 -1.20 -24.07 -4.29
N PRO A 235 -0.70 -25.20 -4.89
CA PRO A 235 -1.57 -26.24 -5.44
C PRO A 235 -2.36 -27.03 -4.38
N TYR A 236 -1.93 -27.02 -3.13
CA TYR A 236 -2.50 -27.82 -2.04
C TYR A 236 -3.23 -26.96 -1.03
N ILE A 237 -2.61 -25.85 -0.60
CA ILE A 237 -3.12 -24.99 0.46
C ILE A 237 -2.76 -23.54 0.11
N SER A 238 -3.74 -22.67 0.14
CA SER A 238 -3.51 -21.21 0.00
C SER A 238 -3.05 -20.64 1.34
N ILE A 239 -1.91 -19.94 1.35
CA ILE A 239 -1.34 -19.26 2.53
C ILE A 239 -1.07 -17.81 2.15
N SER A 240 -1.48 -16.85 2.96
CA SER A 240 -1.16 -15.44 2.73
C SER A 240 0.18 -15.09 3.36
N SER A 241 1.30 -15.36 2.64
CA SER A 241 2.65 -15.12 3.16
C SER A 241 2.94 -13.64 3.38
N LEU A 242 2.44 -12.75 2.53
CA LEU A 242 2.63 -11.30 2.70
C LEU A 242 1.99 -10.79 4.00
N LEU A 243 0.81 -11.29 4.35
CA LEU A 243 0.21 -11.03 5.65
C LEU A 243 1.06 -11.63 6.78
N GLY A 244 1.56 -12.86 6.60
CA GLY A 244 2.47 -13.50 7.55
C GLY A 244 3.74 -12.70 7.80
N ILE A 245 4.36 -12.15 6.76
CA ILE A 245 5.55 -11.28 6.85
C ILE A 245 5.27 -10.04 7.71
N MET A 246 4.14 -9.40 7.51
CA MET A 246 3.78 -8.27 8.33
C MET A 246 3.50 -8.66 9.79
N VAL A 247 2.78 -9.76 10.03
CA VAL A 247 2.53 -10.29 11.38
C VAL A 247 3.84 -10.67 12.05
N MET A 248 4.80 -11.25 11.33
CA MET A 248 6.16 -11.51 11.84
C MET A 248 6.82 -10.24 12.37
N GLY A 249 6.77 -9.13 11.62
CA GLY A 249 7.25 -7.82 12.07
C GLY A 249 6.54 -7.33 13.34
N MET A 250 5.21 -7.48 13.41
CA MET A 250 4.41 -7.13 14.60
C MET A 250 4.80 -7.93 15.84
N ILE A 251 5.06 -9.23 15.70
CA ILE A 251 5.49 -10.09 16.82
C ILE A 251 6.87 -9.68 17.33
N ILE A 252 7.80 -9.34 16.43
CA ILE A 252 9.12 -8.81 16.82
C ILE A 252 8.95 -7.51 17.60
N LEU A 253 8.11 -6.59 17.14
CA LEU A 253 7.81 -5.33 17.81
C LEU A 253 7.20 -5.57 19.21
N PHE A 254 6.27 -6.49 19.33
CA PHE A 254 5.63 -6.84 20.59
C PHE A 254 6.62 -7.44 21.60
N LYS A 255 7.54 -8.29 21.13
CA LYS A 255 8.55 -8.94 21.99
C LYS A 255 9.69 -8.02 22.39
N ASN A 256 10.16 -7.14 21.50
CA ASN A 256 11.31 -6.24 21.73
C ASN A 256 11.22 -4.97 20.88
N LYS A 257 10.65 -3.90 21.46
CA LYS A 257 10.49 -2.59 20.81
C LYS A 257 11.82 -1.99 20.32
N ASN A 258 12.90 -2.15 21.07
CA ASN A 258 14.22 -1.61 20.70
C ASN A 258 14.78 -2.32 19.45
N LYS A 259 14.66 -3.64 19.39
CA LYS A 259 15.10 -4.43 18.25
C LYS A 259 14.26 -4.17 17.02
N ALA A 260 12.95 -4.03 17.17
CA ALA A 260 12.06 -3.64 16.07
C ALA A 260 12.43 -2.27 15.49
N LYS A 261 12.78 -1.30 16.33
CA LYS A 261 13.22 0.04 15.90
C LYS A 261 14.55 -0.03 15.11
N GLU A 262 15.52 -0.80 15.60
CA GLU A 262 16.80 -1.05 14.92
C GLU A 262 16.55 -1.64 13.50
N LEU A 263 15.76 -2.73 13.42
CA LEU A 263 15.40 -3.38 12.16
C LEU A 263 14.63 -2.42 11.22
N SER A 264 13.70 -1.65 11.77
CA SER A 264 12.94 -0.66 10.99
C SER A 264 13.85 0.37 10.33
N ASN A 265 14.93 0.81 10.99
CA ASN A 265 15.93 1.71 10.40
C ASN A 265 16.65 1.06 9.22
N GLY A 266 17.08 -0.19 9.36
CA GLY A 266 17.69 -0.95 8.26
C GLY A 266 16.73 -1.10 7.07
N TYR A 267 15.47 -1.44 7.32
CA TYR A 267 14.44 -1.52 6.29
C TYR A 267 14.11 -0.16 5.66
N ASN A 268 14.20 0.95 6.39
CA ASN A 268 14.07 2.29 5.84
C ASN A 268 15.15 2.61 4.80
N ASN A 269 16.39 2.14 5.02
CA ASN A 269 17.47 2.33 4.06
C ASN A 269 17.29 1.48 2.80
N LEU A 270 16.87 0.22 2.95
CA LEU A 270 16.50 -0.63 1.81
C LEU A 270 15.33 -0.02 1.03
N TRP A 271 14.30 0.47 1.73
CA TRP A 271 13.13 1.06 1.09
C TRP A 271 13.48 2.21 0.17
N LYS A 272 14.42 3.09 0.53
CA LYS A 272 14.83 4.21 -0.33
C LYS A 272 15.26 3.78 -1.74
N VAL A 273 15.94 2.63 -1.85
CA VAL A 273 16.37 2.07 -3.14
C VAL A 273 15.20 1.41 -3.86
N PHE A 274 14.46 0.56 -3.15
CA PHE A 274 13.37 -0.20 -3.72
C PHE A 274 12.14 0.64 -4.04
N GLU A 275 11.94 1.78 -3.38
CA GLU A 275 10.94 2.78 -3.72
C GLU A 275 11.16 3.34 -5.13
N ILE A 276 12.40 3.68 -5.48
CA ILE A 276 12.75 4.18 -6.82
C ILE A 276 12.50 3.08 -7.85
N LEU A 277 13.00 1.86 -7.60
CA LEU A 277 12.78 0.72 -8.49
C LEU A 277 11.29 0.45 -8.70
N LEU A 278 10.51 0.41 -7.60
CA LEU A 278 9.07 0.17 -7.66
C LEU A 278 8.37 1.17 -8.56
N PHE A 279 8.50 2.47 -8.27
CA PHE A 279 7.72 3.49 -8.97
C PHE A 279 8.19 3.71 -10.41
N VAL A 280 9.50 3.64 -10.69
CA VAL A 280 10.00 3.74 -12.07
C VAL A 280 9.58 2.53 -12.90
N LEU A 281 9.69 1.31 -12.36
CA LEU A 281 9.28 0.11 -13.09
C LEU A 281 7.77 0.04 -13.32
N VAL A 282 6.96 0.49 -12.37
CA VAL A 282 5.52 0.62 -12.55
C VAL A 282 5.22 1.61 -13.68
N GLY A 283 5.84 2.78 -13.67
CA GLY A 283 5.69 3.75 -14.76
C GLY A 283 6.09 3.16 -16.12
N ALA A 284 7.20 2.43 -16.18
CA ALA A 284 7.72 1.84 -17.41
C ALA A 284 6.79 0.78 -18.03
N THR A 285 5.99 0.08 -17.22
CA THR A 285 5.07 -0.95 -17.70
C THR A 285 3.69 -0.43 -18.12
N VAL A 286 3.40 0.86 -17.92
CA VAL A 286 2.13 1.46 -18.31
C VAL A 286 2.07 1.75 -19.80
N ASN A 287 0.99 1.30 -20.42
CA ASN A 287 0.64 1.65 -21.77
C ASN A 287 -0.68 2.44 -21.80
N PHE A 288 -0.60 3.76 -21.90
CA PHE A 288 -1.81 4.59 -21.96
C PHE A 288 -2.67 4.34 -23.20
N SER A 289 -2.11 3.78 -24.29
CA SER A 289 -2.88 3.45 -25.50
C SER A 289 -3.94 2.36 -25.25
N THR A 290 -3.76 1.53 -24.21
CA THR A 290 -4.75 0.49 -23.84
C THR A 290 -6.06 1.07 -23.33
N LEU A 291 -6.05 2.26 -22.74
CA LEU A 291 -7.27 2.96 -22.35
C LEU A 291 -7.93 3.69 -23.55
N GLY A 292 -7.13 4.09 -24.56
CA GLY A 292 -7.66 4.82 -25.71
C GLY A 292 -8.58 5.99 -25.34
N CYS A 293 -9.82 5.99 -25.85
CA CYS A 293 -10.85 6.97 -25.48
C CYS A 293 -11.41 6.76 -24.05
N ASN A 294 -11.06 5.67 -23.38
CA ASN A 294 -11.62 5.32 -22.06
C ASN A 294 -10.93 6.01 -20.88
N VAL A 295 -9.92 6.87 -21.11
CA VAL A 295 -9.24 7.63 -20.02
C VAL A 295 -10.25 8.44 -19.20
N LEU A 296 -11.23 9.08 -19.85
CA LEU A 296 -12.27 9.83 -19.14
C LEU A 296 -13.13 8.94 -18.26
N TRP A 297 -13.47 7.74 -18.74
CA TRP A 297 -14.22 6.77 -17.94
C TRP A 297 -13.39 6.24 -16.77
N ALA A 298 -12.10 6.01 -16.95
CA ALA A 298 -11.20 5.62 -15.86
C ALA A 298 -11.11 6.71 -14.78
N LEU A 299 -11.07 7.99 -15.18
CA LEU A 299 -11.13 9.12 -14.25
C LEU A 299 -12.47 9.20 -13.51
N LEU A 300 -13.57 8.94 -14.19
CA LEU A 300 -14.90 8.90 -13.58
C LEU A 300 -15.02 7.76 -12.57
N VAL A 301 -14.51 6.56 -12.89
CA VAL A 301 -14.45 5.40 -11.98
C VAL A 301 -13.65 5.77 -10.73
N LEU A 302 -12.48 6.40 -10.88
CA LEU A 302 -11.68 6.87 -9.76
C LEU A 302 -12.44 7.88 -8.90
N LEU A 303 -13.11 8.85 -9.51
CA LEU A 303 -13.89 9.86 -8.79
C LEU A 303 -15.03 9.22 -7.98
N ILE A 304 -15.78 8.30 -8.59
CA ILE A 304 -16.85 7.55 -7.91
C ILE A 304 -16.27 6.74 -6.74
N GLY A 305 -15.14 6.06 -6.94
CA GLY A 305 -14.44 5.34 -5.88
C GLY A 305 -14.10 6.24 -4.69
N LEU A 306 -13.53 7.42 -4.95
CA LEU A 306 -13.21 8.41 -3.91
C LEU A 306 -14.46 8.95 -3.19
N LEU A 307 -15.57 9.13 -3.89
CA LEU A 307 -16.85 9.52 -3.26
C LEU A 307 -17.36 8.42 -2.32
N PHE A 308 -17.37 7.17 -2.75
CA PHE A 308 -17.72 6.04 -1.90
C PHE A 308 -16.77 5.91 -0.70
N ARG A 309 -15.45 6.12 -0.91
CA ARG A 309 -14.50 6.16 0.20
C ARG A 309 -14.82 7.26 1.20
N ALA A 310 -15.16 8.45 0.74
CA ALA A 310 -15.55 9.55 1.62
C ALA A 310 -16.79 9.18 2.47
N ILE A 311 -17.78 8.51 1.87
CA ILE A 311 -18.94 7.98 2.60
C ILE A 311 -18.50 6.97 3.65
N GLY A 312 -17.62 6.03 3.29
CA GLY A 312 -17.08 5.04 4.22
C GLY A 312 -16.32 5.67 5.40
N VAL A 313 -15.52 6.73 5.14
CA VAL A 313 -14.88 7.51 6.20
C VAL A 313 -15.91 8.15 7.12
N ILE A 314 -16.94 8.82 6.56
CA ILE A 314 -18.01 9.44 7.34
C ILE A 314 -18.70 8.42 8.23
N VAL A 315 -19.06 7.26 7.69
CA VAL A 315 -19.67 6.15 8.45
C VAL A 315 -18.76 5.71 9.60
N SER A 316 -17.45 5.56 9.35
CA SER A 316 -16.48 5.12 10.35
C SER A 316 -16.33 6.07 11.54
N ILE A 317 -16.47 7.38 11.29
CA ILE A 317 -16.32 8.43 12.30
C ILE A 317 -17.65 9.04 12.76
N SER A 318 -18.80 8.45 12.39
CA SER A 318 -20.13 8.99 12.72
C SER A 318 -20.36 9.05 14.22
N PHE A 319 -19.81 8.11 14.98
CA PHE A 319 -19.96 8.03 16.44
C PHE A 319 -18.80 8.69 17.21
N THR A 320 -18.08 9.61 16.57
CA THR A 320 -17.01 10.39 17.20
C THR A 320 -17.44 11.82 17.46
N ASN A 321 -16.81 12.46 18.45
CA ASN A 321 -17.07 13.88 18.78
C ASN A 321 -16.29 14.86 17.88
N PHE A 322 -15.76 14.41 16.72
CA PHE A 322 -15.05 15.28 15.80
C PHE A 322 -15.98 16.32 15.20
N SER A 323 -15.52 17.57 15.16
CA SER A 323 -16.21 18.66 14.49
C SER A 323 -16.32 18.41 12.98
N PHE A 324 -17.21 19.12 12.31
CA PHE A 324 -17.35 19.01 10.85
C PHE A 324 -16.05 19.30 10.10
N LYS A 325 -15.23 20.26 10.57
CA LYS A 325 -13.93 20.60 9.99
C LYS A 325 -12.93 19.46 10.12
N GLU A 326 -12.84 18.84 11.29
CA GLU A 326 -11.97 17.69 11.55
C GLU A 326 -12.38 16.48 10.70
N LYS A 327 -13.70 16.22 10.54
CA LYS A 327 -14.21 15.18 9.65
C LYS A 327 -13.79 15.40 8.19
N ILE A 328 -13.87 16.63 7.69
CA ILE A 328 -13.38 16.98 6.35
C ILE A 328 -11.89 16.69 6.21
N PHE A 329 -11.09 17.05 7.22
CA PHE A 329 -9.65 16.77 7.19
C PHE A 329 -9.35 15.26 7.14
N ILE A 330 -10.08 14.45 7.91
CA ILE A 330 -9.94 12.99 7.89
C ILE A 330 -10.26 12.44 6.48
N ILE A 331 -11.36 12.91 5.85
CA ILE A 331 -11.73 12.50 4.48
C ILE A 331 -10.61 12.85 3.49
N MET A 332 -10.09 14.09 3.53
CA MET A 332 -9.01 14.55 2.65
C MET A 332 -7.74 13.70 2.82
N SER A 333 -7.45 13.26 4.05
CA SER A 333 -6.28 12.46 4.37
C SER A 333 -6.37 11.02 3.86
N TYR A 334 -7.57 10.55 3.48
CA TYR A 334 -7.80 9.23 2.91
C TYR A 334 -7.84 9.21 1.36
N ILE A 335 -7.53 10.34 0.70
CA ILE A 335 -7.46 10.44 -0.77
C ILE A 335 -6.18 9.84 -1.36
N PRO A 336 -4.95 10.03 -0.79
CA PRO A 336 -3.72 9.66 -1.47
C PRO A 336 -3.58 8.16 -1.73
N LYS A 337 -3.27 7.80 -2.98
CA LYS A 337 -2.96 6.45 -3.44
C LYS A 337 -1.49 6.41 -3.88
N ALA A 338 -0.73 5.36 -3.57
CA ALA A 338 0.63 5.21 -4.07
C ALA A 338 1.19 3.78 -3.96
N THR A 339 1.67 3.35 -2.78
CA THR A 339 2.54 2.18 -2.61
C THR A 339 1.87 0.86 -2.94
N VAL A 340 0.66 0.64 -2.45
CA VAL A 340 -0.08 -0.60 -2.70
C VAL A 340 -0.48 -0.69 -4.17
N GLN A 341 -1.02 0.39 -4.75
CA GLN A 341 -1.38 0.46 -6.15
C GLN A 341 -0.20 0.15 -7.07
N ALA A 342 0.99 0.70 -6.75
CA ALA A 342 2.21 0.42 -7.49
C ALA A 342 2.66 -1.03 -7.36
N SER A 343 2.52 -1.61 -6.17
CA SER A 343 3.02 -2.96 -5.87
C SER A 343 2.13 -4.05 -6.49
N ILE A 344 0.81 -3.98 -6.29
CA ILE A 344 -0.12 -5.03 -6.72
C ILE A 344 -0.82 -4.74 -8.04
N GLY A 345 -0.89 -3.47 -8.48
CA GLY A 345 -1.59 -3.08 -9.70
C GLY A 345 -1.10 -3.76 -10.97
N GLY A 346 0.16 -4.19 -11.01
CA GLY A 346 0.73 -4.90 -12.16
C GLY A 346 0.69 -6.43 -12.05
N ILE A 347 0.21 -7.00 -10.95
CA ILE A 347 0.21 -8.46 -10.74
C ILE A 347 -0.76 -9.12 -11.75
N ALA A 348 -1.96 -8.59 -11.92
CA ALA A 348 -2.93 -9.11 -12.87
C ALA A 348 -2.36 -9.14 -14.30
N LEU A 349 -1.63 -8.11 -14.71
CA LEU A 349 -0.94 -8.06 -16.01
C LEU A 349 0.16 -9.12 -16.10
N SER A 350 0.99 -9.27 -15.08
CA SER A 350 2.09 -10.28 -15.07
C SER A 350 1.58 -11.71 -15.12
N MET A 351 0.34 -11.94 -14.70
CA MET A 351 -0.35 -13.23 -14.77
C MET A 351 -1.10 -13.45 -16.10
N GLY A 352 -1.01 -12.51 -17.05
CA GLY A 352 -1.63 -12.61 -18.37
C GLY A 352 -3.15 -12.43 -18.37
N LEU A 353 -3.74 -11.84 -17.33
CA LEU A 353 -5.18 -11.57 -17.31
C LEU A 353 -5.54 -10.42 -18.28
N GLU A 354 -6.63 -10.57 -19.01
CA GLU A 354 -7.10 -9.58 -20.01
C GLU A 354 -7.33 -8.20 -19.39
N CYS A 355 -7.90 -8.14 -18.19
CA CYS A 355 -8.12 -6.90 -17.45
C CYS A 355 -6.83 -6.28 -16.89
N GLY A 356 -5.69 -7.01 -16.90
CA GLY A 356 -4.46 -6.60 -16.20
C GLY A 356 -3.88 -5.27 -16.68
N SER A 357 -3.93 -5.01 -18.00
CA SER A 357 -3.45 -3.74 -18.56
C SER A 357 -4.31 -2.53 -18.14
N ILE A 358 -5.63 -2.72 -18.08
CA ILE A 358 -6.58 -1.69 -17.62
C ILE A 358 -6.33 -1.42 -16.13
N ILE A 359 -6.26 -2.47 -15.31
CA ILE A 359 -6.04 -2.35 -13.85
C ILE A 359 -4.76 -1.58 -13.56
N LEU A 360 -3.64 -1.95 -14.20
CA LEU A 360 -2.35 -1.27 -14.01
C LEU A 360 -2.44 0.21 -14.42
N THR A 361 -3.03 0.50 -15.56
CA THR A 361 -3.10 1.87 -16.07
C THR A 361 -3.98 2.76 -15.20
N VAL A 362 -5.14 2.25 -14.75
CA VAL A 362 -6.01 2.98 -13.81
C VAL A 362 -5.32 3.17 -12.45
N ALA A 363 -4.58 2.16 -11.97
CA ALA A 363 -3.81 2.28 -10.73
C ALA A 363 -2.75 3.39 -10.82
N VAL A 364 -2.01 3.48 -11.92
CA VAL A 364 -1.02 4.54 -12.13
C VAL A 364 -1.66 5.91 -12.28
N LEU A 365 -2.78 6.04 -13.01
CA LEU A 365 -3.56 7.27 -13.06
C LEU A 365 -4.02 7.71 -11.67
N ALA A 366 -4.49 6.76 -10.85
CA ALA A 366 -4.89 7.04 -9.49
C ALA A 366 -3.73 7.61 -8.66
N ILE A 367 -2.52 7.03 -8.77
CA ILE A 367 -1.33 7.52 -8.07
C ILE A 367 -0.99 8.95 -8.53
N LEU A 368 -0.87 9.16 -9.86
CA LEU A 368 -0.45 10.43 -10.44
C LEU A 368 -1.38 11.59 -10.06
N ILE A 369 -2.65 11.33 -9.86
CA ILE A 369 -3.65 12.35 -9.52
C ILE A 369 -3.79 12.47 -8.00
N THR A 370 -4.02 11.37 -7.30
CA THR A 370 -4.44 11.45 -5.89
C THR A 370 -3.28 11.68 -4.93
N ALA A 371 -2.06 11.24 -5.24
CA ALA A 371 -0.92 11.46 -4.36
C ALA A 371 -0.57 12.96 -4.25
N PRO A 372 -0.40 13.74 -5.34
CA PRO A 372 -0.12 15.16 -5.22
C PRO A 372 -1.33 15.95 -4.69
N VAL A 373 -2.56 15.62 -5.12
CA VAL A 373 -3.78 16.29 -4.63
C VAL A 373 -3.94 16.07 -3.14
N GLY A 374 -3.90 14.84 -2.65
CA GLY A 374 -4.06 14.54 -1.24
C GLY A 374 -2.94 15.12 -0.38
N ALA A 375 -1.68 15.06 -0.84
CA ALA A 375 -0.55 15.70 -0.16
C ALA A 375 -0.77 17.21 0.01
N THR A 376 -1.17 17.87 -1.06
CA THR A 376 -1.43 19.34 -1.07
C THR A 376 -2.62 19.69 -0.17
N LEU A 377 -3.68 18.90 -0.19
CA LEU A 377 -4.84 19.10 0.70
C LEU A 377 -4.43 18.98 2.17
N ILE A 378 -3.70 17.94 2.55
CA ILE A 378 -3.23 17.76 3.93
C ILE A 378 -2.35 18.96 4.35
N ASP A 379 -1.35 19.33 3.54
CA ASP A 379 -0.39 20.38 3.89
C ASP A 379 -1.04 21.77 4.00
N ASN A 380 -1.99 22.11 3.13
CA ASN A 380 -2.61 23.43 3.09
C ASN A 380 -3.78 23.61 4.07
N PHE A 381 -4.49 22.52 4.38
CA PHE A 381 -5.71 22.58 5.16
C PHE A 381 -5.57 22.11 6.61
N SER A 382 -4.48 21.41 6.97
CA SER A 382 -4.27 20.92 8.35
C SER A 382 -4.42 22.02 9.40
N LYS A 383 -3.73 23.15 9.24
CA LYS A 383 -3.78 24.27 10.19
C LYS A 383 -5.12 25.01 10.23
N LYS A 384 -5.95 24.89 9.18
CA LYS A 384 -7.26 25.56 9.08
C LYS A 384 -8.40 24.70 9.64
N LEU A 385 -8.25 23.38 9.56
CA LEU A 385 -9.30 22.42 9.89
C LEU A 385 -9.11 21.75 11.25
N LEU A 386 -7.85 21.60 11.70
CA LEU A 386 -7.51 20.99 12.96
C LEU A 386 -7.28 22.00 14.08
N LYS A 387 -7.54 21.59 15.31
CA LYS A 387 -7.25 22.36 16.53
C LYS A 387 -6.04 21.76 17.24
N LYS A 388 -5.10 22.61 17.69
CA LYS A 388 -4.01 22.16 18.55
C LYS A 388 -4.54 21.80 19.94
N MET A 389 -3.98 20.77 20.57
CA MET A 389 -4.23 20.50 21.97
C MET A 389 -3.73 21.64 22.84
N ASN A 390 -4.61 22.21 23.66
CA ASN A 390 -4.20 23.16 24.71
C ASN A 390 -3.56 22.37 25.85
N TRP A 391 -2.23 22.37 25.95
CA TRP A 391 -1.44 21.77 27.03
C TRP A 391 -1.72 22.38 28.41
N ILE A 392 -2.63 23.38 28.52
CA ILE A 392 -2.86 24.19 29.75
C ILE A 392 -3.92 23.57 30.69
N LYS A 393 -4.46 22.37 30.43
CA LYS A 393 -5.50 21.77 31.29
C LYS A 393 -5.10 20.47 32.01
N SER A 394 -3.80 20.20 32.19
CA SER A 394 -3.34 19.04 32.98
C SER A 394 -2.09 19.36 33.81
N ILE A 395 -2.14 20.43 34.58
CA ILE A 395 -1.31 20.65 35.77
C ILE A 395 -2.24 20.77 36.96
#